data_29ae3942ca1368a1500049e0dc5c2822
#
_entry.id   29ae3942ca1368a1500049e0dc5c2822
#
_cell.length_a   1.000
_cell.length_b   1.000
_cell.length_c   1.000
_cell.angle_alpha   90.00
_cell.angle_beta   90.00
_cell.angle_gamma   90.00
#
_symmetry.space_group_name_H-M   'P 1'
#
loop_
_entity.id
_entity.type
_entity.pdbx_description
1 polymer ?
#
loop_
_entity_poly.entity_id
_entity_poly.type
_entity_poly.pdbx_seq_one_letter_code
_entity_poly.pdbx_strand_id
1 'polypeptide(L)'
;MGLSVVTLRLFLIAMTIAFVGCAARYAASPGSTTIAPGLQFAMPTGRELGYSIETAQLITAHVRDQVQVFQAYVSVTPDKITIIALDPFGGRALTVTATDDAIHTDVAPIVPAVLRPGNILADLAIVYWPASAVRRGLAGTSARLYDDKRERTITDNGREVVHVSYQGPHENTWTNVAHLRNIAYGYELDLRSTVTTK
;
A
#
# COMPACT_ATOMS: atom_id res chain seq x y z
N MET A 1 -27.58 -42.62 -51.25
CA MET A 1 -27.95 -42.16 -49.95
C MET A 1 -26.73 -41.36 -49.44
N GLY A 2 -26.76 -40.07 -49.74
CA GLY A 2 -25.67 -39.14 -49.43
C GLY A 2 -26.13 -38.16 -48.36
N LEU A 3 -25.66 -38.29 -47.14
CA LEU A 3 -25.81 -37.26 -46.14
C LEU A 3 -24.69 -36.25 -46.33
N SER A 4 -25.12 -35.04 -46.57
CA SER A 4 -24.32 -33.92 -47.06
C SER A 4 -23.24 -33.51 -46.04
N VAL A 5 -21.99 -33.47 -46.51
CA VAL A 5 -20.78 -33.01 -45.82
C VAL A 5 -20.88 -31.53 -45.37
N VAL A 6 -21.91 -30.82 -45.81
CA VAL A 6 -22.15 -29.40 -45.52
C VAL A 6 -22.70 -29.18 -44.11
N THR A 7 -23.45 -30.12 -43.55
CA THR A 7 -24.04 -30.00 -42.20
C THR A 7 -23.01 -30.22 -41.06
N LEU A 8 -21.92 -30.93 -41.34
CA LEU A 8 -20.88 -31.18 -40.33
C LEU A 8 -19.91 -30.01 -40.15
N ARG A 9 -19.78 -29.15 -41.15
CA ARG A 9 -18.91 -27.96 -41.10
C ARG A 9 -19.54 -26.77 -40.35
N LEU A 10 -20.83 -26.68 -40.28
CA LEU A 10 -21.58 -25.64 -39.56
C LEU A 10 -21.60 -25.87 -38.02
N PHE A 11 -21.42 -27.13 -37.57
CA PHE A 11 -21.41 -27.45 -36.15
C PHE A 11 -20.07 -27.22 -35.49
N LEU A 12 -18.97 -27.14 -36.24
CA LEU A 12 -17.61 -26.91 -35.75
C LEU A 12 -17.26 -25.42 -35.55
N ILE A 13 -18.06 -24.51 -36.14
CA ILE A 13 -17.80 -23.05 -36.02
C ILE A 13 -18.55 -22.42 -34.83
N ALA A 14 -19.54 -23.13 -34.27
CA ALA A 14 -20.36 -22.59 -33.16
C ALA A 14 -19.76 -22.81 -31.75
N MET A 15 -18.62 -23.50 -31.63
CA MET A 15 -18.05 -23.88 -30.32
C MET A 15 -16.79 -23.12 -29.92
N THR A 16 -16.45 -22.02 -30.58
CA THR A 16 -15.23 -21.23 -30.27
C THR A 16 -15.52 -19.85 -29.69
N ILE A 17 -16.75 -19.57 -29.24
CA ILE A 17 -17.08 -18.25 -28.64
C ILE A 17 -17.61 -18.47 -27.24
N ALA A 18 -16.77 -18.77 -26.26
CA ALA A 18 -17.10 -18.60 -24.85
C ALA A 18 -15.89 -18.78 -23.90
N PHE A 19 -14.82 -18.04 -24.08
CA PHE A 19 -13.87 -17.78 -22.98
C PHE A 19 -13.33 -16.35 -23.09
N VAL A 20 -14.23 -15.38 -23.17
CA VAL A 20 -13.87 -14.03 -22.72
C VAL A 20 -14.03 -14.06 -21.20
N GLY A 21 -13.02 -14.59 -20.53
CA GLY A 21 -12.89 -14.43 -19.09
C GLY A 21 -12.83 -12.93 -18.81
N CYS A 22 -13.89 -12.35 -18.27
CA CYS A 22 -13.84 -11.07 -17.59
C CYS A 22 -12.85 -11.21 -16.43
N ALA A 23 -11.58 -10.95 -16.68
CA ALA A 23 -10.68 -10.51 -15.64
C ALA A 23 -11.28 -9.18 -15.14
N ALA A 24 -12.08 -9.25 -14.09
CA ALA A 24 -12.51 -8.08 -13.35
C ALA A 24 -11.22 -7.40 -12.88
N ARG A 25 -10.76 -6.42 -13.66
CA ARG A 25 -9.81 -5.44 -13.19
C ARG A 25 -10.56 -4.70 -12.09
N TYR A 26 -10.29 -5.05 -10.85
CA TYR A 26 -10.60 -4.18 -9.73
C TYR A 26 -9.78 -2.90 -9.96
N ALA A 27 -10.37 -1.95 -10.67
CA ALA A 27 -9.89 -0.59 -10.64
C ALA A 27 -10.10 -0.14 -9.20
N ALA A 28 -9.00 -0.06 -8.42
CA ALA A 28 -9.05 0.59 -7.14
C ALA A 28 -9.63 1.99 -7.40
N SER A 29 -10.67 2.36 -6.65
CA SER A 29 -11.19 3.72 -6.70
C SER A 29 -10.04 4.68 -6.43
N PRO A 30 -9.96 5.85 -7.11
CA PRO A 30 -8.96 6.85 -6.78
C PRO A 30 -8.95 7.05 -5.26
N GLY A 31 -7.79 6.90 -4.61
CA GLY A 31 -7.64 7.03 -3.17
C GLY A 31 -7.88 5.78 -2.33
N SER A 32 -8.00 4.58 -2.90
CA SER A 32 -8.04 3.33 -2.12
C SER A 32 -6.96 2.33 -2.57
N THR A 33 -6.51 1.49 -1.64
CA THR A 33 -5.58 0.38 -1.89
C THR A 33 -5.97 -0.85 -1.08
N THR A 34 -5.42 -2.01 -1.42
CA THR A 34 -5.61 -3.23 -0.61
C THR A 34 -4.45 -3.39 0.36
N ILE A 35 -4.73 -3.53 1.65
CA ILE A 35 -3.72 -3.78 2.70
C ILE A 35 -3.63 -5.25 3.12
N ALA A 36 -4.61 -6.04 2.73
CA ALA A 36 -4.63 -7.50 2.82
C ALA A 36 -5.52 -8.05 1.68
N PRO A 37 -5.45 -9.34 1.31
CA PRO A 37 -6.32 -9.93 0.31
C PRO A 37 -7.80 -9.68 0.63
N GLY A 38 -8.48 -8.94 -0.24
CA GLY A 38 -9.89 -8.57 -0.07
C GLY A 38 -10.18 -7.40 0.88
N LEU A 39 -9.17 -6.87 1.60
CA LEU A 39 -9.35 -5.75 2.52
C LEU A 39 -8.93 -4.44 1.86
N GLN A 40 -9.91 -3.58 1.59
CA GLN A 40 -9.70 -2.23 1.06
C GLN A 40 -9.40 -1.25 2.20
N PHE A 41 -8.50 -0.31 1.91
CA PHE A 41 -8.16 0.80 2.78
C PHE A 41 -8.28 2.09 1.98
N ALA A 42 -9.22 2.96 2.38
CA ALA A 42 -9.32 4.28 1.79
C ALA A 42 -8.18 5.16 2.33
N MET A 43 -7.37 5.68 1.41
CA MET A 43 -6.20 6.47 1.77
C MET A 43 -6.62 7.78 2.42
N PRO A 44 -6.12 8.08 3.63
CA PRO A 44 -6.32 9.41 4.20
C PRO A 44 -5.53 10.45 3.40
N THR A 45 -6.10 11.65 3.30
CA THR A 45 -5.48 12.80 2.63
C THR A 45 -4.34 13.39 3.47
N GLY A 46 -3.49 14.21 2.85
CA GLY A 46 -2.48 14.97 3.60
C GLY A 46 -3.12 15.92 4.63
N ARG A 47 -4.30 16.45 4.33
CA ARG A 47 -5.10 17.30 5.24
C ARG A 47 -5.47 16.61 6.55
N GLU A 48 -5.73 15.29 6.50
CA GLU A 48 -6.10 14.49 7.68
C GLU A 48 -4.92 14.21 8.62
N LEU A 49 -3.67 14.47 8.20
CA LEU A 49 -2.51 14.49 9.09
C LEU A 49 -2.59 15.66 10.07
N GLY A 50 -3.16 16.81 9.65
CA GLY A 50 -3.39 17.98 10.49
C GLY A 50 -2.28 19.03 10.43
N TYR A 51 -1.16 18.74 9.79
CA TYR A 51 -0.02 19.64 9.61
C TYR A 51 0.80 19.23 8.38
N SER A 52 1.66 20.14 7.90
CA SER A 52 2.65 19.81 6.87
C SER A 52 3.94 19.31 7.50
N ILE A 53 4.61 18.37 6.84
CA ILE A 53 5.88 17.85 7.33
C ILE A 53 6.79 17.43 6.18
N GLU A 54 8.09 17.59 6.38
CA GLU A 54 9.13 17.02 5.54
C GLU A 54 10.07 16.17 6.38
N THR A 55 10.35 14.95 5.95
CA THR A 55 11.16 14.01 6.70
C THR A 55 12.04 13.17 5.78
N ALA A 56 13.23 12.86 6.25
CA ALA A 56 14.07 11.82 5.69
C ALA A 56 13.89 10.55 6.52
N GLN A 57 13.82 9.42 5.83
CA GLN A 57 13.66 8.10 6.44
C GLN A 57 14.71 7.13 5.91
N LEU A 58 15.28 6.33 6.81
CA LEU A 58 15.99 5.11 6.45
C LEU A 58 15.00 3.95 6.62
N ILE A 59 14.73 3.26 5.53
CA ILE A 59 13.77 2.15 5.48
C ILE A 59 14.54 0.87 5.20
N THR A 60 14.45 -0.11 6.11
CA THR A 60 14.90 -1.47 5.84
C THR A 60 13.68 -2.35 5.59
N ALA A 61 13.58 -2.88 4.39
CA ALA A 61 12.50 -3.77 3.97
C ALA A 61 12.98 -5.22 4.03
N HIS A 62 12.27 -6.04 4.78
CA HIS A 62 12.47 -7.49 4.88
C HIS A 62 11.35 -8.18 4.12
N VAL A 63 11.68 -8.84 3.01
CA VAL A 63 10.73 -9.54 2.16
C VAL A 63 11.25 -10.95 1.94
N ARG A 64 10.65 -11.95 2.60
CA ARG A 64 11.16 -13.33 2.61
C ARG A 64 12.62 -13.34 3.09
N ASP A 65 13.53 -13.89 2.28
CA ASP A 65 14.98 -13.98 2.57
C ASP A 65 15.78 -12.77 2.07
N GLN A 66 15.09 -11.73 1.57
CA GLN A 66 15.72 -10.53 1.02
C GLN A 66 15.62 -9.37 1.98
N VAL A 67 16.71 -8.63 2.14
CA VAL A 67 16.77 -7.38 2.88
C VAL A 67 17.19 -6.29 1.92
N GLN A 68 16.43 -5.23 1.87
CA GLN A 68 16.72 -4.06 1.04
C GLN A 68 16.66 -2.79 1.90
N VAL A 69 17.57 -1.87 1.65
CA VAL A 69 17.64 -0.60 2.35
C VAL A 69 17.34 0.52 1.37
N PHE A 70 16.48 1.44 1.77
CA PHE A 70 16.14 2.63 0.99
C PHE A 70 16.29 3.88 1.85
N GLN A 71 16.76 4.95 1.25
CA GLN A 71 16.64 6.28 1.81
C GLN A 71 15.42 6.94 1.19
N ALA A 72 14.42 7.29 1.99
CA ALA A 72 13.22 7.93 1.51
C ALA A 72 13.12 9.38 1.98
N TYR A 73 12.58 10.25 1.13
CA TYR A 73 12.15 11.60 1.43
C TYR A 73 10.64 11.65 1.33
N VAL A 74 10.00 12.06 2.41
CA VAL A 74 8.54 12.16 2.52
C VAL A 74 8.17 13.61 2.76
N SER A 75 7.32 14.14 1.92
CA SER A 75 6.71 15.46 2.08
C SER A 75 5.20 15.29 2.12
N VAL A 76 4.57 15.81 3.16
CA VAL A 76 3.12 15.84 3.32
C VAL A 76 2.67 17.28 3.46
N THR A 77 1.79 17.69 2.57
CA THR A 77 1.05 18.95 2.64
C THR A 77 -0.45 18.65 2.66
N PRO A 78 -1.33 19.60 2.99
CA PRO A 78 -2.77 19.35 2.95
C PRO A 78 -3.27 18.74 1.63
N ASP A 79 -2.68 19.12 0.51
CA ASP A 79 -3.19 18.78 -0.82
C ASP A 79 -2.36 17.69 -1.53
N LYS A 80 -1.21 17.29 -0.94
CA LYS A 80 -0.29 16.37 -1.61
C LYS A 80 0.58 15.58 -0.63
N ILE A 81 0.75 14.31 -0.92
CA ILE A 81 1.74 13.42 -0.30
C ILE A 81 2.75 13.04 -1.38
N THR A 82 4.04 13.22 -1.10
CA THR A 82 5.12 12.81 -2.01
C THR A 82 6.10 11.91 -1.26
N ILE A 83 6.44 10.78 -1.85
CA ILE A 83 7.47 9.85 -1.36
C ILE A 83 8.46 9.66 -2.50
N ILE A 84 9.75 9.90 -2.22
CA ILE A 84 10.85 9.58 -3.13
C ILE A 84 11.79 8.66 -2.38
N ALA A 85 11.95 7.43 -2.85
CA ALA A 85 12.89 6.47 -2.28
C ALA A 85 14.08 6.26 -3.23
N LEU A 86 15.28 6.26 -2.65
CA LEU A 86 16.54 6.01 -3.33
C LEU A 86 17.10 4.66 -2.86
N ASP A 87 17.73 3.94 -3.75
CA ASP A 87 18.52 2.77 -3.44
C ASP A 87 19.85 3.17 -2.75
N PRO A 88 20.64 2.20 -2.23
CA PRO A 88 21.91 2.52 -1.57
C PRO A 88 22.96 3.18 -2.47
N PHE A 89 22.78 3.15 -3.79
CA PHE A 89 23.68 3.77 -4.75
C PHE A 89 23.21 5.16 -5.19
N GLY A 90 22.09 5.65 -4.62
CA GLY A 90 21.48 6.94 -4.95
C GLY A 90 20.60 6.90 -6.19
N GLY A 91 20.36 5.72 -6.77
CA GLY A 91 19.41 5.53 -7.84
C GLY A 91 17.98 5.69 -7.34
N ARG A 92 17.11 6.30 -8.15
CA ARG A 92 15.68 6.42 -7.79
C ARG A 92 15.01 5.06 -7.88
N ALA A 93 14.60 4.53 -6.73
CA ALA A 93 13.91 3.26 -6.63
C ALA A 93 12.38 3.42 -6.79
N LEU A 94 11.83 4.52 -6.22
CA LEU A 94 10.39 4.75 -6.20
C LEU A 94 10.10 6.25 -6.14
N THR A 95 9.06 6.67 -6.87
CA THR A 95 8.37 7.95 -6.62
C THR A 95 6.87 7.67 -6.53
N VAL A 96 6.24 8.17 -5.46
CA VAL A 96 4.78 8.17 -5.31
C VAL A 96 4.34 9.60 -5.05
N THR A 97 3.35 10.05 -5.78
CA THR A 97 2.66 11.32 -5.53
C THR A 97 1.18 11.03 -5.43
N ALA A 98 0.58 11.35 -4.29
CA ALA A 98 -0.86 11.21 -4.06
C ALA A 98 -1.47 12.59 -3.83
N THR A 99 -2.58 12.85 -4.51
CA THR A 99 -3.47 14.00 -4.34
C THR A 99 -4.88 13.49 -4.08
N ASP A 100 -5.83 14.39 -3.83
CA ASP A 100 -7.24 14.00 -3.66
C ASP A 100 -7.81 13.31 -4.91
N ASP A 101 -7.26 13.60 -6.11
CA ASP A 101 -7.79 13.13 -7.39
C ASP A 101 -7.07 11.91 -7.97
N ALA A 102 -5.77 11.75 -7.65
CA ALA A 102 -4.94 10.74 -8.32
C ALA A 102 -3.73 10.29 -7.49
N ILE A 103 -3.29 9.06 -7.76
CA ILE A 103 -2.00 8.53 -7.31
C ILE A 103 -1.15 8.26 -8.54
N HIS A 104 -0.01 8.95 -8.63
CA HIS A 104 1.02 8.74 -9.64
C HIS A 104 2.20 7.98 -9.05
N THR A 105 2.69 7.00 -9.78
CA THR A 105 3.78 6.14 -9.31
C THR A 105 4.80 5.89 -10.42
N ASP A 106 6.08 5.93 -10.05
CA ASP A 106 7.21 5.51 -10.87
C ASP A 106 8.05 4.55 -10.02
N VAL A 107 8.23 3.32 -10.47
CA VAL A 107 8.81 2.22 -9.69
C VAL A 107 9.89 1.53 -10.49
N ALA A 108 11.12 1.54 -9.98
CA ALA A 108 12.23 0.80 -10.59
C ALA A 108 12.08 -0.72 -10.36
N PRO A 109 12.61 -1.55 -11.28
CA PRO A 109 12.53 -3.02 -11.17
C PRO A 109 13.19 -3.62 -9.91
N ILE A 110 14.06 -2.87 -9.25
CA ILE A 110 14.72 -3.29 -8.01
C ILE A 110 13.76 -3.39 -6.81
N VAL A 111 12.63 -2.67 -6.85
CA VAL A 111 11.64 -2.68 -5.77
C VAL A 111 10.88 -4.01 -5.82
N PRO A 112 10.83 -4.77 -4.71
CA PRO A 112 10.07 -6.02 -4.67
C PRO A 112 8.60 -5.81 -5.03
N ALA A 113 8.05 -6.68 -5.87
CA ALA A 113 6.68 -6.57 -6.37
C ALA A 113 5.61 -6.59 -5.25
N VAL A 114 5.94 -7.13 -4.06
CA VAL A 114 5.05 -7.11 -2.90
C VAL A 114 4.94 -5.71 -2.28
N LEU A 115 5.97 -4.89 -2.43
CA LEU A 115 5.98 -3.49 -1.99
C LEU A 115 5.32 -2.61 -3.07
N ARG A 116 4.05 -2.82 -3.30
CA ARG A 116 3.28 -2.04 -4.28
C ARG A 116 3.17 -0.58 -3.83
N PRO A 117 3.18 0.39 -4.74
CA PRO A 117 3.08 1.80 -4.39
C PRO A 117 1.89 2.16 -3.49
N GLY A 118 0.73 1.54 -3.74
CA GLY A 118 -0.45 1.71 -2.88
C GLY A 118 -0.22 1.18 -1.46
N ASN A 119 0.48 0.06 -1.30
CA ASN A 119 0.82 -0.46 0.03
C ASN A 119 1.78 0.48 0.76
N ILE A 120 2.78 1.02 0.07
CA ILE A 120 3.74 1.97 0.67
C ILE A 120 3.02 3.21 1.20
N LEU A 121 2.06 3.76 0.45
CA LEU A 121 1.22 4.86 0.93
C LEU A 121 0.35 4.46 2.12
N ALA A 122 -0.25 3.26 2.07
CA ALA A 122 -1.06 2.76 3.18
C ALA A 122 -0.20 2.52 4.43
N ASP A 123 0.96 1.91 4.29
CA ASP A 123 1.91 1.69 5.38
C ASP A 123 2.33 3.02 6.02
N LEU A 124 2.66 4.03 5.20
CA LEU A 124 2.94 5.39 5.67
C LEU A 124 1.76 5.94 6.49
N ALA A 125 0.54 5.83 5.96
CA ALA A 125 -0.66 6.33 6.63
C ALA A 125 -0.95 5.56 7.94
N ILE A 126 -0.82 4.24 7.93
CA ILE A 126 -1.05 3.42 9.12
C ILE A 126 -0.04 3.76 10.22
N VAL A 127 1.22 4.03 9.86
CA VAL A 127 2.27 4.37 10.82
C VAL A 127 2.09 5.79 11.38
N TYR A 128 1.79 6.78 10.53
CA TYR A 128 1.99 8.19 10.89
C TYR A 128 0.70 9.01 11.07
N TRP A 129 -0.42 8.62 10.45
CA TRP A 129 -1.66 9.39 10.57
C TRP A 129 -2.34 9.16 11.92
N PRO A 130 -3.15 10.12 12.39
CA PRO A 130 -3.98 9.94 13.58
C PRO A 130 -4.87 8.69 13.45
N ALA A 131 -5.08 7.99 14.56
CA ALA A 131 -5.92 6.78 14.61
C ALA A 131 -7.32 6.99 14.04
N SER A 132 -7.87 8.18 14.20
CA SER A 132 -9.19 8.55 13.64
C SER A 132 -9.20 8.51 12.11
N ALA A 133 -8.11 8.96 11.46
CA ALA A 133 -7.99 8.93 10.01
C ALA A 133 -7.82 7.47 9.51
N VAL A 134 -6.99 6.68 10.20
CA VAL A 134 -6.83 5.26 9.86
C VAL A 134 -8.14 4.49 10.04
N ARG A 135 -8.90 4.74 11.12
CA ARG A 135 -10.22 4.12 11.31
C ARG A 135 -11.23 4.50 10.23
N ARG A 136 -11.19 5.75 9.74
CA ARG A 136 -12.03 6.15 8.59
C ARG A 136 -11.65 5.40 7.33
N GLY A 137 -10.34 5.22 7.09
CA GLY A 137 -9.85 4.44 5.96
C GLY A 137 -10.29 2.97 5.96
N LEU A 138 -10.61 2.41 7.13
CA LEU A 138 -11.15 1.06 7.31
C LEU A 138 -12.68 1.01 7.35
N ALA A 139 -13.37 2.17 7.29
CA ALA A 139 -14.82 2.20 7.40
C ALA A 139 -15.51 1.38 6.29
N GLY A 140 -16.60 0.71 6.64
CA GLY A 140 -17.34 -0.16 5.71
C GLY A 140 -16.71 -1.54 5.47
N THR A 141 -15.58 -1.85 6.14
CA THR A 141 -14.93 -3.17 6.10
C THR A 141 -15.16 -3.96 7.41
N SER A 142 -14.75 -5.25 7.41
CA SER A 142 -14.70 -6.08 8.62
C SER A 142 -13.52 -5.76 9.54
N ALA A 143 -12.60 -4.91 9.07
CA ALA A 143 -11.37 -4.62 9.82
C ALA A 143 -11.60 -3.72 11.04
N ARG A 144 -10.72 -3.87 12.03
CA ARG A 144 -10.69 -3.06 13.25
C ARG A 144 -9.27 -2.59 13.51
N LEU A 145 -9.12 -1.32 13.93
CA LEU A 145 -7.87 -0.75 14.42
C LEU A 145 -7.86 -0.75 15.94
N TYR A 146 -6.91 -1.46 16.51
CA TYR A 146 -6.47 -1.32 17.90
C TYR A 146 -5.27 -0.38 17.90
N ASP A 147 -5.28 0.61 18.78
CA ASP A 147 -4.28 1.67 18.82
C ASP A 147 -4.03 2.08 20.26
N ASP A 148 -2.80 1.91 20.72
CA ASP A 148 -2.33 2.37 22.01
C ASP A 148 -1.05 3.20 21.86
N LYS A 149 -0.37 3.51 22.98
CA LYS A 149 0.80 4.42 22.96
C LYS A 149 2.03 3.83 22.26
N ARG A 150 2.10 2.52 22.06
CA ARG A 150 3.30 1.83 21.54
C ARG A 150 3.03 0.93 20.36
N GLU A 151 1.79 0.64 20.08
CA GLU A 151 1.43 -0.34 19.04
C GLU A 151 0.14 0.07 18.33
N ARG A 152 0.07 -0.34 17.06
CA ARG A 152 -1.15 -0.36 16.26
C ARG A 152 -1.34 -1.73 15.67
N THR A 153 -2.53 -2.27 15.77
CA THR A 153 -2.87 -3.54 15.15
C THR A 153 -4.13 -3.40 14.33
N ILE A 154 -4.07 -3.79 13.07
CA ILE A 154 -5.25 -3.95 12.23
C ILE A 154 -5.59 -5.43 12.16
N THR A 155 -6.81 -5.76 12.54
CA THR A 155 -7.36 -7.12 12.39
C THR A 155 -8.44 -7.12 11.32
N ASP A 156 -8.56 -8.22 10.58
CA ASP A 156 -9.67 -8.47 9.67
C ASP A 156 -10.31 -9.82 10.00
N ASN A 157 -11.63 -9.83 10.24
CA ASN A 157 -12.36 -11.01 10.72
C ASN A 157 -11.67 -11.68 11.93
N GLY A 158 -11.13 -10.87 12.85
CA GLY A 158 -10.46 -11.34 14.07
C GLY A 158 -9.02 -11.84 13.86
N ARG A 159 -8.49 -11.80 12.64
CA ARG A 159 -7.08 -12.16 12.35
C ARG A 159 -6.25 -10.89 12.18
N GLU A 160 -5.07 -10.87 12.78
CA GLU A 160 -4.12 -9.78 12.60
C GLU A 160 -3.60 -9.78 11.16
N VAL A 161 -3.65 -8.61 10.52
CA VAL A 161 -3.20 -8.42 9.13
C VAL A 161 -2.05 -7.42 9.03
N VAL A 162 -2.04 -6.40 9.89
CA VAL A 162 -0.95 -5.43 9.99
C VAL A 162 -0.68 -5.14 11.46
N HIS A 163 0.59 -5.11 11.83
CA HIS A 163 1.07 -4.73 13.15
C HIS A 163 2.14 -3.65 13.04
N VAL A 164 2.07 -2.64 13.88
CA VAL A 164 3.09 -1.58 14.00
C VAL A 164 3.49 -1.45 15.45
N SER A 165 4.77 -1.49 15.74
CA SER A 165 5.33 -1.16 17.05
C SER A 165 6.23 0.07 16.96
N TYR A 166 6.29 0.86 18.03
CA TYR A 166 7.04 2.10 18.11
C TYR A 166 8.06 2.07 19.25
N GLN A 167 9.27 2.57 18.97
CA GLN A 167 10.27 2.82 20.02
C GLN A 167 9.98 4.18 20.69
N GLY A 168 9.01 4.20 21.60
CA GLY A 168 8.52 5.39 22.27
C GLY A 168 7.06 5.69 21.94
N PRO A 169 6.48 6.77 22.49
CA PRO A 169 5.09 7.15 22.18
C PRO A 169 4.93 7.50 20.70
N HIS A 170 3.92 6.96 20.05
CA HIS A 170 3.66 7.18 18.62
C HIS A 170 3.27 8.64 18.27
N GLU A 171 2.96 9.47 19.25
CA GLU A 171 2.71 10.90 19.07
C GLU A 171 3.92 11.66 18.47
N ASN A 172 5.14 11.08 18.62
CA ASN A 172 6.39 11.60 18.06
C ASN A 172 6.98 10.68 16.98
N THR A 173 6.15 9.97 16.26
CA THR A 173 6.57 8.91 15.33
C THR A 173 7.54 9.39 14.25
N TRP A 174 7.41 10.65 13.80
CA TRP A 174 8.29 11.24 12.78
C TRP A 174 9.73 11.47 13.26
N THR A 175 10.03 11.28 14.53
CA THR A 175 11.39 11.38 15.12
C THR A 175 11.84 10.07 15.76
N ASN A 176 11.05 9.01 15.64
CA ASN A 176 11.26 7.72 16.30
C ASN A 176 11.51 6.60 15.29
N VAL A 177 11.72 5.40 15.82
CA VAL A 177 11.77 4.16 15.06
C VAL A 177 10.42 3.49 15.15
N ALA A 178 9.88 3.11 13.98
CA ALA A 178 8.70 2.27 13.87
C ALA A 178 9.08 0.96 13.17
N HIS A 179 8.48 -0.13 13.61
CA HIS A 179 8.56 -1.43 12.95
C HIS A 179 7.15 -1.84 12.52
N LEU A 180 6.96 -2.00 11.22
CA LEU A 180 5.70 -2.43 10.62
C LEU A 180 5.84 -3.86 10.10
N ARG A 181 4.90 -4.72 10.45
CA ARG A 181 4.73 -6.05 9.86
C ARG A 181 3.41 -6.10 9.09
N ASN A 182 3.47 -6.30 7.79
CA ASN A 182 2.30 -6.67 7.01
C ASN A 182 2.24 -8.20 6.91
N ILE A 183 1.49 -8.81 7.82
CA ILE A 183 1.37 -10.26 7.95
C ILE A 183 0.65 -10.85 6.74
N ALA A 184 -0.33 -10.12 6.22
CA ALA A 184 -1.15 -10.56 5.09
C ALA A 184 -0.35 -10.68 3.78
N TYR A 185 0.67 -9.84 3.61
CA TYR A 185 1.54 -9.85 2.42
C TYR A 185 2.95 -10.37 2.69
N GLY A 186 3.31 -10.67 3.95
CA GLY A 186 4.56 -11.32 4.34
C GLY A 186 5.78 -10.43 4.13
N TYR A 187 5.72 -9.18 4.57
CA TYR A 187 6.88 -8.29 4.62
C TYR A 187 6.93 -7.48 5.92
N GLU A 188 8.11 -6.97 6.25
CA GLU A 188 8.34 -6.11 7.41
C GLU A 188 9.15 -4.89 6.99
N LEU A 189 8.91 -3.76 7.65
CA LEU A 189 9.61 -2.50 7.42
C LEU A 189 10.12 -1.94 8.75
N ASP A 190 11.43 -1.71 8.83
CA ASP A 190 12.02 -0.88 9.88
C ASP A 190 12.15 0.55 9.35
N LEU A 191 11.50 1.49 10.01
CA LEU A 191 11.47 2.90 9.62
C LEU A 191 12.17 3.76 10.68
N ARG A 192 13.24 4.43 10.29
CA ARG A 192 13.92 5.43 11.12
C ARG A 192 13.72 6.79 10.49
N SER A 193 13.01 7.66 11.17
CA SER A 193 12.62 8.96 10.64
C SER A 193 13.36 10.11 11.31
N THR A 194 13.67 11.14 10.54
CA THR A 194 14.24 12.40 11.00
C THR A 194 13.49 13.54 10.31
N VAL A 195 12.90 14.43 11.10
CA VAL A 195 12.23 15.62 10.57
C VAL A 195 13.27 16.58 10.02
N THR A 196 13.09 17.00 8.77
CA THR A 196 13.97 17.94 8.08
C THR A 196 13.44 19.37 8.15
N THR A 197 12.11 19.53 8.15
CA THR A 197 11.42 20.83 8.29
C THR A 197 10.08 20.62 8.99
N LYS A 198 9.72 21.52 9.90
CA LYS A 198 8.41 21.62 10.54
C LYS A 198 7.66 22.84 10.01
#